data_04ef02a77c862167962da9446f36098a
#
_entry.id   04ef02a77c862167962da9446f36098a
#
_cell.length_a   1.000
_cell.length_b   1.000
_cell.length_c   1.000
_cell.angle_alpha   90.00
_cell.angle_beta   90.00
_cell.angle_gamma   90.00
#
_symmetry.space_group_name_H-M   'P 1'
#
loop_
_entity.id
_entity.type
_entity.pdbx_description
1 polymer ?
#
loop_
_entity_poly.entity_id
_entity_poly.type
_entity_poly.pdbx_seq_one_letter_code
_entity_poly.pdbx_strand_id
1 'polypeptide(L)'
;YTALKNVTLAKELLSQERPDFKENKKAILEEIQAEGRELLQKMGLSDRAMHYPCQLSGGQQQRVAIARALALHPDILCFDEPTSALDPELTGEVLKVIRGLAEQRTTMIIVTHEMAFARDVADQVIFMDGGVIVEQGPAREVIENPREERTRQFLSRYSENA
;
A
#
# COMPACT_ATOMS: atom_id res chain seq x y z
N TYR A 1 16.93 8.12 -9.09
CA TYR A 1 16.00 9.16 -8.63
C TYR A 1 15.90 9.16 -7.11
N THR A 2 15.68 10.34 -6.50
CA THR A 2 15.37 10.47 -5.06
C THR A 2 13.97 9.94 -4.73
N ALA A 3 13.65 9.79 -3.44
CA ALA A 3 12.31 9.39 -3.00
C ALA A 3 11.22 10.33 -3.57
N LEU A 4 11.42 11.65 -3.45
CA LEU A 4 10.49 12.63 -4.01
C LEU A 4 10.33 12.47 -5.52
N LYS A 5 11.43 12.32 -6.26
CA LYS A 5 11.36 12.14 -7.71
C LYS A 5 10.67 10.82 -8.11
N ASN A 6 10.83 9.75 -7.33
CA ASN A 6 10.08 8.51 -7.55
C ASN A 6 8.56 8.71 -7.40
N VAL A 7 8.14 9.51 -6.43
CA VAL A 7 6.72 9.80 -6.20
C VAL A 7 6.14 10.69 -7.32
N THR A 8 6.89 11.70 -7.77
CA THR A 8 6.37 12.73 -8.69
C THR A 8 6.51 12.38 -10.17
N LEU A 9 7.43 11.47 -10.54
CA LEU A 9 7.84 11.24 -11.92
C LEU A 9 6.68 10.91 -12.87
N ALA A 10 5.80 9.98 -12.48
CA ALA A 10 4.68 9.57 -13.35
C ALA A 10 3.72 10.74 -13.60
N LYS A 11 3.40 11.50 -12.57
CA LYS A 11 2.53 12.68 -12.68
C LYS A 11 3.17 13.81 -13.50
N GLU A 12 4.48 14.02 -13.36
CA GLU A 12 5.24 14.96 -14.19
C GLU A 12 5.19 14.57 -15.68
N LEU A 13 5.32 13.27 -15.99
CA LEU A 13 5.23 12.78 -17.38
C LEU A 13 3.81 12.98 -17.94
N LEU A 14 2.79 12.56 -17.21
CA LEU A 14 1.39 12.75 -17.61
C LEU A 14 1.02 14.23 -17.77
N SER A 15 1.60 15.11 -16.94
CA SER A 15 1.33 16.56 -17.04
C SER A 15 1.80 17.17 -18.36
N GLN A 16 2.76 16.55 -19.07
CA GLN A 16 3.24 17.03 -20.36
C GLN A 16 2.20 16.95 -21.47
N GLU A 17 1.17 16.10 -21.30
CA GLU A 17 0.05 15.97 -22.24
C GLU A 17 -1.02 17.06 -22.04
N ARG A 18 -0.93 17.85 -20.98
CA ARG A 18 -1.88 18.94 -20.71
C ARG A 18 -1.74 20.06 -21.74
N PRO A 19 -2.84 20.61 -22.26
CA PRO A 19 -2.79 21.70 -23.24
C PRO A 19 -2.05 22.95 -22.75
N ASP A 20 -2.17 23.24 -21.45
CA ASP A 20 -1.59 24.41 -20.77
C ASP A 20 -0.15 24.20 -20.25
N PHE A 21 0.41 22.99 -20.45
CA PHE A 21 1.72 22.63 -19.86
C PHE A 21 2.85 23.57 -20.30
N LYS A 22 2.90 23.95 -21.59
CA LYS A 22 3.99 24.80 -22.11
C LYS A 22 4.00 26.18 -21.46
N GLU A 23 2.81 26.74 -21.21
CA GLU A 23 2.64 28.08 -20.63
C GLU A 23 2.84 28.08 -19.12
N ASN A 24 2.36 27.02 -18.44
CA ASN A 24 2.30 26.93 -16.97
C ASN A 24 3.28 25.90 -16.38
N LYS A 25 4.27 25.44 -17.15
CA LYS A 25 5.18 24.34 -16.77
C LYS A 25 5.74 24.48 -15.36
N LYS A 26 6.23 25.69 -15.01
CA LYS A 26 6.85 25.90 -13.70
C LYS A 26 5.85 25.70 -12.57
N ALA A 27 4.67 26.31 -12.68
CA ALA A 27 3.62 26.20 -11.66
C ALA A 27 3.12 24.76 -11.52
N ILE A 28 2.90 24.05 -12.64
CA ILE A 28 2.47 22.66 -12.65
C ILE A 28 3.49 21.74 -11.95
N LEU A 29 4.78 21.92 -12.24
CA LEU A 29 5.84 21.12 -11.61
C LEU A 29 6.01 21.44 -10.11
N GLU A 30 5.86 22.69 -9.71
CA GLU A 30 5.87 23.11 -8.30
C GLU A 30 4.69 22.49 -7.53
N GLU A 31 3.49 22.49 -8.10
CA GLU A 31 2.30 21.83 -7.53
C GLU A 31 2.54 20.32 -7.34
N ILE A 32 3.02 19.62 -8.38
CA ILE A 32 3.33 18.19 -8.31
C ILE A 32 4.37 17.89 -7.24
N GLN A 33 5.40 18.72 -7.11
CA GLN A 33 6.42 18.53 -6.08
C GLN A 33 5.88 18.81 -4.67
N ALA A 34 5.01 19.80 -4.50
CA ALA A 34 4.37 20.07 -3.21
C ALA A 34 3.53 18.87 -2.77
N GLU A 35 2.67 18.35 -3.65
CA GLU A 35 1.87 17.16 -3.39
C GLU A 35 2.73 15.92 -3.09
N GLY A 36 3.81 15.71 -3.85
CA GLY A 36 4.74 14.62 -3.58
C GLY A 36 5.38 14.71 -2.18
N ARG A 37 5.68 15.92 -1.70
CA ARG A 37 6.19 16.14 -0.33
C ARG A 37 5.12 15.84 0.72
N GLU A 38 3.87 16.24 0.49
CA GLU A 38 2.75 15.94 1.38
C GLU A 38 2.51 14.42 1.48
N LEU A 39 2.58 13.69 0.37
CA LEU A 39 2.48 12.24 0.36
C LEU A 39 3.61 11.59 1.16
N LEU A 40 4.86 12.04 0.95
CA LEU A 40 5.99 11.54 1.75
C LEU A 40 5.83 11.88 3.25
N GLN A 41 5.27 13.03 3.57
CA GLN A 41 4.97 13.41 4.96
C GLN A 41 3.93 12.46 5.57
N LYS A 42 2.84 12.15 4.85
CA LYS A 42 1.84 11.16 5.28
C LYS A 42 2.44 9.77 5.51
N MET A 43 3.49 9.43 4.77
CA MET A 43 4.26 8.19 4.93
C MET A 43 5.30 8.26 6.06
N GLY A 44 5.45 9.39 6.76
CA GLY A 44 6.48 9.60 7.78
C GLY A 44 7.91 9.70 7.20
N LEU A 45 8.05 10.23 5.97
CA LEU A 45 9.32 10.30 5.23
C LEU A 45 9.71 11.72 4.82
N SER A 46 9.27 12.74 5.55
CA SER A 46 9.55 14.15 5.22
C SER A 46 11.07 14.44 5.12
N ASP A 47 11.85 13.90 6.06
CA ASP A 47 13.30 14.05 6.13
C ASP A 47 14.05 13.19 5.11
N ARG A 48 13.36 12.29 4.44
CA ARG A 48 13.90 11.33 3.45
C ARG A 48 13.59 11.68 2.00
N ALA A 49 12.89 12.79 1.75
CA ALA A 49 12.44 13.18 0.40
C ALA A 49 13.57 13.23 -0.64
N MET A 50 14.77 13.65 -0.22
CA MET A 50 15.95 13.79 -1.09
C MET A 50 16.88 12.57 -1.06
N HIS A 51 16.56 11.51 -0.31
CA HIS A 51 17.36 10.29 -0.26
C HIS A 51 17.10 9.41 -1.49
N TYR A 52 18.13 8.68 -1.89
CA TYR A 52 18.04 7.65 -2.92
C TYR A 52 17.59 6.32 -2.32
N PRO A 53 16.98 5.40 -3.10
CA PRO A 53 16.52 4.11 -2.60
C PRO A 53 17.57 3.32 -1.81
N CYS A 54 18.82 3.34 -2.24
CA CYS A 54 19.92 2.66 -1.52
C CYS A 54 20.23 3.24 -0.12
N GLN A 55 19.69 4.40 0.21
CA GLN A 55 19.83 5.08 1.50
C GLN A 55 18.60 4.88 2.40
N LEU A 56 17.62 4.11 1.94
CA LEU A 56 16.35 3.86 2.63
C LEU A 56 16.28 2.40 3.08
N SER A 57 15.70 2.16 4.27
CA SER A 57 15.35 0.80 4.71
C SER A 57 14.28 0.18 3.81
N GLY A 58 14.12 -1.14 3.83
CA GLY A 58 13.09 -1.84 3.07
C GLY A 58 11.67 -1.28 3.33
N GLY A 59 11.32 -1.05 4.60
CA GLY A 59 10.04 -0.43 4.97
C GLY A 59 9.89 1.01 4.48
N GLN A 60 10.98 1.80 4.46
CA GLN A 60 10.96 3.14 3.88
C GLN A 60 10.78 3.10 2.36
N GLN A 61 11.44 2.17 1.67
CA GLN A 61 11.27 1.98 0.21
C GLN A 61 9.83 1.59 -0.12
N GLN A 62 9.23 0.70 0.67
CA GLN A 62 7.84 0.28 0.49
C GLN A 62 6.87 1.45 0.70
N ARG A 63 7.10 2.28 1.71
CA ARG A 63 6.29 3.49 1.93
C ARG A 63 6.45 4.53 0.81
N VAL A 64 7.63 4.66 0.19
CA VAL A 64 7.82 5.46 -1.02
C VAL A 64 7.03 4.87 -2.20
N ALA A 65 7.00 3.54 -2.34
CA ALA A 65 6.22 2.88 -3.39
C ALA A 65 4.71 3.13 -3.22
N ILE A 66 4.20 3.10 -1.99
CA ILE A 66 2.82 3.47 -1.67
C ILE A 66 2.53 4.94 -2.04
N ALA A 67 3.40 5.87 -1.60
CA ALA A 67 3.27 7.29 -1.95
C ALA A 67 3.26 7.51 -3.47
N ARG A 68 4.11 6.79 -4.21
CA ARG A 68 4.15 6.84 -5.68
C ARG A 68 2.83 6.40 -6.32
N ALA A 69 2.22 5.33 -5.81
CA ALA A 69 0.93 4.86 -6.31
C ALA A 69 -0.18 5.87 -6.02
N LEU A 70 -0.20 6.44 -4.81
CA LEU A 70 -1.18 7.46 -4.39
C LEU A 70 -1.09 8.77 -5.20
N ALA A 71 0.10 9.14 -5.67
CA ALA A 71 0.31 10.37 -6.45
C ALA A 71 -0.47 10.41 -7.76
N LEU A 72 -0.92 9.25 -8.26
CA LEU A 72 -1.74 9.13 -9.47
C LEU A 72 -3.24 9.19 -9.19
N HIS A 73 -3.65 9.38 -7.94
CA HIS A 73 -5.06 9.38 -7.50
C HIS A 73 -5.87 8.18 -8.04
N PRO A 74 -5.41 6.95 -7.79
CA PRO A 74 -6.09 5.77 -8.31
C PRO A 74 -7.45 5.56 -7.62
N ASP A 75 -8.43 5.07 -8.35
CA ASP A 75 -9.73 4.65 -7.77
C ASP A 75 -9.58 3.40 -6.90
N ILE A 76 -8.62 2.52 -7.23
CA ILE A 76 -8.34 1.27 -6.52
C ILE A 76 -6.83 1.10 -6.37
N LEU A 77 -6.38 0.82 -5.13
CA LEU A 77 -5.00 0.43 -4.85
C LEU A 77 -4.90 -1.10 -4.72
N CYS A 78 -3.93 -1.69 -5.42
CA CYS A 78 -3.63 -3.11 -5.32
C CYS A 78 -2.29 -3.30 -4.60
N PHE A 79 -2.30 -4.12 -3.54
CA PHE A 79 -1.11 -4.53 -2.81
C PHE A 79 -0.91 -6.03 -2.99
N ASP A 80 0.26 -6.42 -3.43
CA ASP A 80 0.67 -7.81 -3.54
C ASP A 80 1.80 -8.07 -2.55
N GLU A 81 1.47 -8.76 -1.45
CA GLU A 81 2.39 -9.10 -0.37
C GLU A 81 3.27 -7.92 0.09
N PRO A 82 2.69 -6.80 0.55
CA PRO A 82 3.43 -5.57 0.80
C PRO A 82 4.48 -5.67 1.91
N THR A 83 4.49 -6.75 2.67
CA THR A 83 5.38 -6.95 3.82
C THR A 83 6.31 -8.16 3.68
N SER A 84 6.19 -8.98 2.63
CA SER A 84 6.87 -10.27 2.50
C SER A 84 8.41 -10.21 2.51
N ALA A 85 8.99 -9.09 2.11
CA ALA A 85 10.44 -8.88 2.06
C ALA A 85 10.96 -8.02 3.23
N LEU A 86 10.17 -7.86 4.29
CA LEU A 86 10.50 -6.97 5.42
C LEU A 86 10.72 -7.75 6.71
N ASP A 87 11.61 -7.22 7.55
CA ASP A 87 11.74 -7.68 8.93
C ASP A 87 10.46 -7.36 9.74
N PRO A 88 10.15 -8.13 10.79
CA PRO A 88 8.94 -7.94 11.61
C PRO A 88 8.76 -6.51 12.15
N GLU A 89 9.85 -5.83 12.52
CA GLU A 89 9.80 -4.44 12.99
C GLU A 89 9.34 -3.48 11.90
N LEU A 90 9.83 -3.67 10.66
CA LEU A 90 9.48 -2.84 9.50
C LEU A 90 8.09 -3.16 8.95
N THR A 91 7.64 -4.40 9.08
CA THR A 91 6.29 -4.85 8.72
C THR A 91 5.23 -3.98 9.40
N GLY A 92 5.35 -3.77 10.72
CA GLY A 92 4.40 -2.97 11.49
C GLY A 92 4.24 -1.54 10.97
N GLU A 93 5.33 -0.90 10.53
CA GLU A 93 5.29 0.46 9.97
C GLU A 93 4.51 0.53 8.64
N VAL A 94 4.68 -0.46 7.77
CA VAL A 94 3.98 -0.52 6.47
C VAL A 94 2.49 -0.82 6.69
N LEU A 95 2.16 -1.79 7.55
CA LEU A 95 0.77 -2.13 7.87
C LEU A 95 0.03 -0.97 8.51
N LYS A 96 0.70 -0.17 9.35
CA LYS A 96 0.13 1.06 9.92
C LYS A 96 -0.26 2.08 8.85
N VAL A 97 0.57 2.26 7.82
CA VAL A 97 0.25 3.14 6.69
C VAL A 97 -0.97 2.62 5.93
N ILE A 98 -1.01 1.32 5.61
CA ILE A 98 -2.15 0.74 4.88
C ILE A 98 -3.44 0.83 5.71
N ARG A 99 -3.38 0.61 7.03
CA ARG A 99 -4.52 0.83 7.95
C ARG A 99 -5.04 2.28 7.87
N GLY A 100 -4.13 3.26 7.90
CA GLY A 100 -4.51 4.68 7.75
C GLY A 100 -5.20 5.00 6.43
N LEU A 101 -4.85 4.31 5.34
CA LEU A 101 -5.55 4.42 4.06
C LEU A 101 -6.95 3.80 4.11
N ALA A 102 -7.11 2.67 4.80
CA ALA A 102 -8.42 2.04 5.02
C ALA A 102 -9.36 2.96 5.83
N GLU A 103 -8.85 3.60 6.88
CA GLU A 103 -9.60 4.57 7.69
C GLU A 103 -10.08 5.77 6.87
N GLN A 104 -9.33 6.15 5.81
CA GLN A 104 -9.71 7.19 4.84
C GLN A 104 -10.67 6.66 3.75
N ARG A 105 -11.14 5.41 3.86
CA ARG A 105 -12.04 4.75 2.91
C ARG A 105 -11.46 4.61 1.50
N THR A 106 -10.14 4.48 1.39
CA THR A 106 -9.49 4.15 0.12
C THR A 106 -9.88 2.72 -0.29
N THR A 107 -10.37 2.54 -1.50
CA THR A 107 -10.67 1.20 -2.04
C THR A 107 -9.37 0.47 -2.32
N MET A 108 -9.22 -0.71 -1.71
CA MET A 108 -7.98 -1.50 -1.80
C MET A 108 -8.26 -2.97 -2.02
N ILE A 109 -7.38 -3.62 -2.79
CA ILE A 109 -7.27 -5.07 -2.88
C ILE A 109 -5.89 -5.45 -2.33
N ILE A 110 -5.86 -6.30 -1.31
CA ILE A 110 -4.63 -6.64 -0.60
C ILE A 110 -4.45 -8.16 -0.61
N VAL A 111 -3.38 -8.64 -1.23
CA VAL A 111 -2.91 -10.01 -1.07
C VAL A 111 -1.93 -10.02 0.08
N THR A 112 -2.16 -10.82 1.11
CA THR A 112 -1.34 -10.83 2.33
C THR A 112 -1.44 -12.13 3.08
N HIS A 113 -0.39 -12.45 3.82
CA HIS A 113 -0.35 -13.52 4.82
C HIS A 113 -0.49 -13.00 6.26
N GLU A 114 -0.69 -11.70 6.44
CA GLU A 114 -0.88 -11.05 7.75
C GLU A 114 -2.34 -11.20 8.22
N MET A 115 -2.71 -12.36 8.77
CA MET A 115 -4.11 -12.70 9.07
C MET A 115 -4.72 -11.77 10.11
N ALA A 116 -3.98 -11.37 11.15
CA ALA A 116 -4.46 -10.43 12.16
C ALA A 116 -4.76 -9.06 11.54
N PHE A 117 -3.90 -8.59 10.63
CA PHE A 117 -4.12 -7.35 9.90
C PHE A 117 -5.35 -7.44 8.99
N ALA A 118 -5.50 -8.53 8.22
CA ALA A 118 -6.66 -8.75 7.35
C ALA A 118 -7.97 -8.76 8.14
N ARG A 119 -8.01 -9.47 9.29
CA ARG A 119 -9.17 -9.51 10.19
C ARG A 119 -9.60 -8.12 10.67
N ASP A 120 -8.62 -7.28 11.02
CA ASP A 120 -8.88 -6.00 11.70
C ASP A 120 -9.13 -4.84 10.72
N VAL A 121 -8.71 -4.97 9.46
CA VAL A 121 -8.71 -3.87 8.49
C VAL A 121 -9.62 -4.12 7.29
N ALA A 122 -9.74 -5.37 6.82
CA ALA A 122 -10.53 -5.66 5.64
C ALA A 122 -12.03 -5.72 5.96
N ASP A 123 -12.85 -5.20 5.05
CA ASP A 123 -14.31 -5.39 5.09
C ASP A 123 -14.68 -6.82 4.67
N GLN A 124 -14.00 -7.33 3.64
CA GLN A 124 -14.20 -8.65 3.06
C GLN A 124 -12.89 -9.40 2.92
N VAL A 125 -12.91 -10.69 3.15
CA VAL A 125 -11.80 -11.61 2.88
C VAL A 125 -12.24 -12.64 1.85
N ILE A 126 -11.35 -12.92 0.92
CA ILE A 126 -11.50 -13.97 -0.09
C ILE A 126 -10.33 -14.94 0.10
N PHE A 127 -10.64 -16.18 0.52
CA PHE A 127 -9.66 -17.25 0.59
C PHE A 127 -9.64 -18.04 -0.72
N MET A 128 -8.47 -18.13 -1.32
CA MET A 128 -8.25 -18.85 -2.58
C MET A 128 -7.26 -20.00 -2.39
N ASP A 129 -7.56 -21.13 -2.99
CA ASP A 129 -6.66 -22.28 -3.05
C ASP A 129 -6.82 -23.00 -4.41
N GLY A 130 -5.71 -23.45 -4.99
CA GLY A 130 -5.73 -24.12 -6.29
C GLY A 130 -6.34 -23.30 -7.44
N GLY A 131 -6.30 -21.97 -7.35
CA GLY A 131 -6.82 -21.08 -8.40
C GLY A 131 -8.34 -20.83 -8.34
N VAL A 132 -9.02 -21.33 -7.30
CA VAL A 132 -10.46 -21.12 -7.08
C VAL A 132 -10.74 -20.41 -5.78
N ILE A 133 -11.86 -19.71 -5.70
CA ILE A 133 -12.35 -19.14 -4.44
C ILE A 133 -12.92 -20.30 -3.62
N VAL A 134 -12.35 -20.53 -2.44
CA VAL A 134 -12.80 -21.56 -1.50
C VAL A 134 -13.82 -20.96 -0.53
N GLU A 135 -13.54 -19.78 0.01
CA GLU A 135 -14.42 -19.10 0.95
C GLU A 135 -14.30 -17.59 0.80
N GLN A 136 -15.41 -16.88 0.99
CA GLN A 136 -15.45 -15.42 1.02
C GLN A 136 -16.53 -14.91 1.97
N GLY A 137 -16.30 -13.74 2.56
CA GLY A 137 -17.27 -13.11 3.45
C GLY A 137 -16.65 -11.99 4.29
N PRO A 138 -17.40 -11.45 5.28
CA PRO A 138 -16.89 -10.48 6.23
C PRO A 138 -15.59 -10.99 6.88
N ALA A 139 -14.58 -10.11 6.99
CA ALA A 139 -13.22 -10.51 7.38
C ALA A 139 -13.19 -11.29 8.70
N ARG A 140 -13.90 -10.80 9.71
CA ARG A 140 -13.96 -11.48 11.01
C ARG A 140 -14.61 -12.86 10.93
N GLU A 141 -15.68 -13.02 10.14
CA GLU A 141 -16.35 -14.32 10.01
C GLU A 141 -15.41 -15.34 9.37
N VAL A 142 -14.77 -14.99 8.23
CA VAL A 142 -13.90 -15.90 7.51
C VAL A 142 -12.67 -16.28 8.32
N ILE A 143 -12.09 -15.33 9.09
CA ILE A 143 -10.84 -15.57 9.82
C ILE A 143 -11.09 -16.22 11.18
N GLU A 144 -12.13 -15.81 11.93
CA GLU A 144 -12.37 -16.33 13.28
C GLU A 144 -13.27 -17.57 13.29
N ASN A 145 -14.20 -17.68 12.32
CA ASN A 145 -15.20 -18.76 12.24
C ASN A 145 -15.32 -19.31 10.81
N PRO A 146 -14.25 -19.82 10.21
CA PRO A 146 -14.27 -20.32 8.84
C PRO A 146 -15.22 -21.52 8.69
N ARG A 147 -16.00 -21.52 7.62
CA ARG A 147 -17.00 -22.57 7.33
C ARG A 147 -16.37 -23.73 6.56
N GLU A 148 -15.44 -23.41 5.68
CA GLU A 148 -14.79 -24.41 4.83
C GLU A 148 -13.61 -25.09 5.56
N GLU A 149 -13.53 -26.42 5.43
CA GLU A 149 -12.49 -27.21 6.07
C GLU A 149 -11.08 -26.78 5.62
N ARG A 150 -10.94 -26.43 4.35
CA ARG A 150 -9.67 -26.00 3.78
C ARG A 150 -9.20 -24.65 4.35
N THR A 151 -10.14 -23.73 4.59
CA THR A 151 -9.87 -22.45 5.26
C THR A 151 -9.44 -22.68 6.69
N ARG A 152 -10.11 -23.57 7.43
CA ARG A 152 -9.73 -23.94 8.81
C ARG A 152 -8.30 -24.48 8.87
N GLN A 153 -7.97 -25.42 7.98
CA GLN A 153 -6.62 -26.03 7.90
C GLN A 153 -5.53 -24.99 7.58
N PHE A 154 -5.84 -23.99 6.75
CA PHE A 154 -4.92 -22.92 6.45
C PHE A 154 -4.72 -22.01 7.66
N LEU A 155 -5.79 -21.56 8.30
CA LEU A 155 -5.74 -20.61 9.40
C LEU A 155 -5.16 -21.22 10.69
N SER A 156 -5.34 -22.54 10.94
CA SER A 156 -4.76 -23.20 12.11
C SER A 156 -3.24 -23.08 12.17
N ARG A 157 -2.57 -23.04 11.03
CA ARG A 157 -1.09 -22.87 10.96
C ARG A 157 -0.63 -21.49 11.44
N TYR A 158 -1.51 -20.48 11.40
CA TYR A 158 -1.20 -19.13 11.87
C TYR A 158 -1.51 -18.92 13.35
N SER A 159 -2.48 -19.67 13.90
CA SER A 159 -2.79 -19.62 15.33
C SER A 159 -1.79 -20.35 16.22
N GLU A 160 -0.99 -21.27 15.67
CA GLU A 160 0.08 -21.97 16.40
C GLU A 160 1.39 -21.16 16.50
N ASN A 161 1.52 -20.08 15.73
CA ASN A 161 2.73 -19.23 15.66
C ASN A 161 2.52 -17.80 16.21
N ALA A 162 1.41 -17.53 16.88
CA ALA A 162 1.04 -16.20 17.41
C ALA A 162 1.28 -16.07 18.94
#